data_956552d07cfa141bcfa14bd841f81c9e
#
_entry.id   956552d07cfa141bcfa14bd841f81c9e
#
_cell.length_a   1.000
_cell.length_b   1.000
_cell.length_c   1.000
_cell.angle_alpha   90.00
_cell.angle_beta   90.00
_cell.angle_gamma   90.00
#
_symmetry.space_group_name_H-M   'P 1'
#
loop_
_entity.id
_entity.type
_entity.pdbx_description
1 polymer ?
#
loop_
_entity_poly.entity_id
_entity_poly.type
_entity_poly.pdbx_seq_one_letter_code
_entity_poly.pdbx_strand_id
1 'polypeptide(L)'
;MNIKRIILLVICWTPFFAPVTLSIGGDIEQQIIFKQEQQVKQWRKERDQFFKTHERSPLSPAERRSFNGLKYYPFNPQYIFYSEVERFIFNINNPKYYATFLTNKGTNKRYIRYGRFYFTMDGKKYTIEIYKSILSDTLFIPFKDKTNGKETYEGGRYIDSEILPGYKMILDFNMAYNPSCAYNDKFICVLPPKENILDIPIQAGEKNFQSY
;
A
#
# COMPACT_ATOMS: atom_id res chain seq x y z
N MET A 1 -19.49 -77.56 -39.78
CA MET A 1 -19.70 -76.28 -40.47
C MET A 1 -19.48 -75.18 -39.45
N ASN A 2 -18.24 -74.64 -39.38
CA ASN A 2 -17.81 -73.70 -38.34
C ASN A 2 -17.94 -72.27 -38.83
N ILE A 3 -18.80 -71.47 -38.21
CA ILE A 3 -18.99 -70.04 -38.50
C ILE A 3 -18.11 -69.28 -37.49
N LYS A 4 -16.98 -68.75 -37.97
CA LYS A 4 -16.12 -67.86 -37.22
C LYS A 4 -16.79 -66.49 -37.11
N ARG A 5 -17.18 -66.06 -35.91
CA ARG A 5 -17.58 -64.72 -35.61
C ARG A 5 -16.36 -63.79 -35.56
N ILE A 6 -16.29 -62.84 -36.48
CA ILE A 6 -15.33 -61.76 -36.48
C ILE A 6 -15.91 -60.67 -35.56
N ILE A 7 -15.21 -60.43 -34.41
CA ILE A 7 -15.53 -59.30 -33.53
C ILE A 7 -14.74 -58.10 -34.03
N LEU A 8 -15.47 -57.10 -34.59
CA LEU A 8 -14.89 -55.81 -34.96
C LEU A 8 -14.80 -54.96 -33.68
N LEU A 9 -13.57 -54.74 -33.22
CA LEU A 9 -13.31 -53.77 -32.14
C LEU A 9 -13.35 -52.35 -32.75
N VAL A 10 -14.44 -51.63 -32.47
CA VAL A 10 -14.54 -50.20 -32.76
C VAL A 10 -13.81 -49.48 -31.63
N ILE A 11 -12.58 -49.02 -31.91
CA ILE A 11 -11.83 -48.12 -31.00
C ILE A 11 -12.47 -46.74 -31.12
N CYS A 12 -13.33 -46.39 -30.16
CA CYS A 12 -13.89 -45.06 -30.04
C CYS A 12 -12.84 -44.11 -29.48
N TRP A 13 -12.21 -43.32 -30.34
CA TRP A 13 -11.29 -42.25 -29.97
C TRP A 13 -12.13 -41.06 -29.45
N THR A 14 -12.34 -40.98 -28.14
CA THR A 14 -12.89 -39.77 -27.51
C THR A 14 -11.72 -38.80 -27.33
N PRO A 15 -11.78 -37.60 -27.88
CA PRO A 15 -10.79 -36.57 -27.55
C PRO A 15 -10.95 -36.21 -26.07
N PHE A 16 -9.89 -36.42 -25.32
CA PHE A 16 -9.79 -35.97 -23.92
C PHE A 16 -9.73 -34.43 -23.93
N PHE A 17 -10.88 -33.79 -23.89
CA PHE A 17 -10.95 -32.37 -23.56
C PHE A 17 -10.63 -32.27 -22.06
N ALA A 18 -9.40 -31.97 -21.74
CA ALA A 18 -9.06 -31.52 -20.39
C ALA A 18 -9.87 -30.24 -20.14
N PRO A 19 -10.62 -30.13 -19.03
CA PRO A 19 -11.31 -28.90 -18.71
C PRO A 19 -10.24 -27.82 -18.50
N VAL A 20 -10.24 -26.81 -19.37
CA VAL A 20 -9.52 -25.56 -19.15
C VAL A 20 -10.24 -24.87 -17.99
N THR A 21 -9.80 -25.15 -16.78
CA THR A 21 -10.18 -24.37 -15.61
C THR A 21 -9.54 -22.99 -15.78
N LEU A 22 -10.27 -22.07 -16.39
CA LEU A 22 -9.92 -20.65 -16.34
C LEU A 22 -9.91 -20.25 -14.86
N SER A 23 -8.73 -19.99 -14.31
CA SER A 23 -8.55 -19.44 -12.98
C SER A 23 -8.95 -17.97 -13.04
N ILE A 24 -10.26 -17.69 -12.94
CA ILE A 24 -10.81 -16.32 -12.92
C ILE A 24 -10.15 -15.47 -11.81
N GLY A 25 -9.66 -16.09 -10.73
CA GLY A 25 -8.93 -15.42 -9.66
C GLY A 25 -7.57 -14.88 -10.06
N GLY A 26 -6.81 -15.63 -10.87
CA GLY A 26 -5.48 -15.22 -11.33
C GLY A 26 -5.51 -14.01 -12.28
N ASP A 27 -6.51 -13.94 -13.15
CA ASP A 27 -6.64 -12.82 -14.09
C ASP A 27 -6.99 -11.50 -13.39
N ILE A 28 -7.84 -11.56 -12.36
CA ILE A 28 -8.22 -10.37 -11.57
C ILE A 28 -7.00 -9.86 -10.78
N GLU A 29 -6.24 -10.75 -10.16
CA GLU A 29 -5.05 -10.40 -9.41
C GLU A 29 -4.00 -9.74 -10.31
N GLN A 30 -3.74 -10.30 -11.49
CA GLN A 30 -2.83 -9.73 -12.48
C GLN A 30 -3.29 -8.35 -12.98
N GLN A 31 -4.59 -8.16 -13.19
CA GLN A 31 -5.15 -6.86 -13.57
C GLN A 31 -4.97 -5.81 -12.45
N ILE A 32 -5.16 -6.20 -11.19
CA ILE A 32 -4.92 -5.30 -10.05
C ILE A 32 -3.44 -4.92 -10.00
N ILE A 33 -2.53 -5.88 -10.09
CA ILE A 33 -1.08 -5.63 -10.07
C ILE A 33 -0.67 -4.69 -11.21
N PHE A 34 -1.12 -4.96 -12.44
CA PHE A 34 -0.81 -4.10 -13.58
C PHE A 34 -1.32 -2.67 -13.39
N LYS A 35 -2.57 -2.52 -12.94
CA LYS A 35 -3.15 -1.22 -12.66
C LYS A 35 -2.37 -0.47 -11.58
N GLN A 36 -2.01 -1.15 -10.48
CA GLN A 36 -1.23 -0.55 -9.40
C GLN A 36 0.16 -0.13 -9.88
N GLU A 37 0.83 -0.93 -10.71
CA GLU A 37 2.14 -0.55 -11.26
C GLU A 37 2.07 0.75 -12.08
N GLN A 38 1.05 0.91 -12.92
CA GLN A 38 0.85 2.14 -13.69
C GLN A 38 0.54 3.34 -12.76
N GLN A 39 -0.32 3.12 -11.76
CA GLN A 39 -0.64 4.15 -10.76
C GLN A 39 0.59 4.59 -9.97
N VAL A 40 1.42 3.65 -9.50
CA VAL A 40 2.67 3.94 -8.79
C VAL A 40 3.63 4.74 -9.67
N LYS A 41 3.82 4.35 -10.94
CA LYS A 41 4.68 5.09 -11.88
C LYS A 41 4.21 6.51 -12.09
N GLN A 42 2.91 6.70 -12.33
CA GLN A 42 2.32 8.02 -12.54
C GLN A 42 2.42 8.87 -11.26
N TRP A 43 2.06 8.32 -10.11
CA TRP A 43 2.12 9.00 -8.84
C TRP A 43 3.54 9.46 -8.48
N ARG A 44 4.57 8.60 -8.69
CA ARG A 44 5.99 8.97 -8.47
C ARG A 44 6.39 10.15 -9.36
N LYS A 45 5.99 10.14 -10.62
CA LYS A 45 6.23 11.25 -11.56
C LYS A 45 5.56 12.55 -11.11
N GLU A 46 4.32 12.48 -10.66
CA GLU A 46 3.58 13.64 -10.15
C GLU A 46 4.20 14.19 -8.86
N ARG A 47 4.65 13.33 -7.96
CA ARG A 47 5.39 13.74 -6.76
C ARG A 47 6.70 14.44 -7.12
N ASP A 48 7.49 13.89 -8.02
CA ASP A 48 8.74 14.52 -8.46
C ASP A 48 8.47 15.90 -9.08
N GLN A 49 7.43 16.01 -9.90
CA GLN A 49 7.00 17.30 -10.46
C GLN A 49 6.58 18.29 -9.36
N PHE A 50 5.77 17.84 -8.40
CA PHE A 50 5.36 18.65 -7.25
C PHE A 50 6.58 19.15 -6.45
N PHE A 51 7.51 18.25 -6.12
CA PHE A 51 8.72 18.60 -5.38
C PHE A 51 9.58 19.63 -6.13
N LYS A 52 9.69 19.49 -7.44
CA LYS A 52 10.50 20.36 -8.28
C LYS A 52 9.90 21.74 -8.48
N THR A 53 8.60 21.86 -8.67
CA THR A 53 8.00 23.10 -9.21
C THR A 53 6.96 23.75 -8.33
N HIS A 54 6.29 22.99 -7.44
CA HIS A 54 5.16 23.52 -6.71
C HIS A 54 5.60 24.49 -5.60
N GLU A 55 4.85 25.58 -5.39
CA GLU A 55 5.13 26.58 -4.35
C GLU A 55 5.11 26.01 -2.93
N ARG A 56 4.25 25.01 -2.67
CA ARG A 56 4.15 24.29 -1.40
C ARG A 56 5.11 23.09 -1.29
N SER A 57 6.10 22.98 -2.20
CA SER A 57 7.15 21.98 -2.08
C SER A 57 7.86 22.10 -0.73
N PRO A 58 8.17 20.98 -0.05
CA PRO A 58 8.95 21.04 1.18
C PRO A 58 10.43 21.45 0.93
N LEU A 59 10.89 21.41 -0.31
CA LEU A 59 12.25 21.81 -0.70
C LEU A 59 12.37 23.32 -0.79
N SER A 60 13.50 23.84 -0.36
CA SER A 60 13.87 25.25 -0.57
C SER A 60 14.03 25.55 -2.08
N PRO A 61 13.96 26.82 -2.50
CA PRO A 61 14.19 27.19 -3.90
C PRO A 61 15.56 26.73 -4.45
N ALA A 62 16.58 26.64 -3.60
CA ALA A 62 17.90 26.15 -3.98
C ALA A 62 17.87 24.64 -4.24
N GLU A 63 17.31 23.86 -3.33
CA GLU A 63 17.18 22.41 -3.48
C GLU A 63 16.31 22.03 -4.68
N ARG A 64 15.23 22.77 -4.96
CA ARG A 64 14.40 22.54 -6.15
C ARG A 64 15.16 22.66 -7.45
N ARG A 65 16.15 23.56 -7.55
CA ARG A 65 16.99 23.72 -8.76
C ARG A 65 17.88 22.50 -9.02
N SER A 66 18.39 21.87 -7.96
CA SER A 66 19.26 20.67 -8.05
C SER A 66 18.48 19.36 -7.95
N PHE A 67 17.15 19.42 -7.75
CA PHE A 67 16.33 18.24 -7.54
C PHE A 67 16.24 17.35 -8.78
N ASN A 68 16.65 16.08 -8.64
CA ASN A 68 16.68 15.07 -9.69
C ASN A 68 15.70 13.90 -9.47
N GLY A 69 14.72 14.08 -8.59
CA GLY A 69 13.71 13.07 -8.25
C GLY A 69 13.92 12.46 -6.87
N LEU A 70 12.84 11.92 -6.33
CA LEU A 70 12.83 11.16 -5.08
C LEU A 70 13.37 9.75 -5.33
N LYS A 71 13.96 9.15 -4.31
CA LYS A 71 14.47 7.78 -4.39
C LYS A 71 13.41 6.79 -3.89
N TYR A 72 13.17 5.75 -4.67
CA TYR A 72 12.22 4.69 -4.35
C TYR A 72 12.89 3.31 -4.43
N TYR A 73 12.30 2.35 -3.74
CA TYR A 73 12.52 0.95 -4.09
C TYR A 73 11.93 0.64 -5.48
N PRO A 74 12.45 -0.35 -6.20
CA PRO A 74 11.75 -0.89 -7.38
C PRO A 74 10.31 -1.27 -7.03
N PHE A 75 9.40 -1.17 -8.00
CA PHE A 75 8.05 -1.68 -7.82
C PHE A 75 8.10 -3.19 -7.55
N ASN A 76 7.38 -3.62 -6.53
CA ASN A 76 7.30 -5.04 -6.17
C ASN A 76 5.85 -5.40 -5.79
N PRO A 77 5.17 -6.27 -6.59
CA PRO A 77 3.79 -6.65 -6.36
C PRO A 77 3.57 -7.41 -5.05
N GLN A 78 4.61 -8.02 -4.45
CA GLN A 78 4.51 -8.68 -3.15
C GLN A 78 4.13 -7.74 -2.00
N TYR A 79 4.21 -6.44 -2.21
CA TYR A 79 3.83 -5.41 -1.24
C TYR A 79 2.46 -4.78 -1.53
N ILE A 80 1.63 -5.45 -2.34
CA ILE A 80 0.25 -5.06 -2.63
C ILE A 80 -0.69 -6.05 -1.97
N PHE A 81 -1.61 -5.57 -1.15
CA PHE A 81 -2.59 -6.39 -0.45
C PHE A 81 -4.00 -5.86 -0.73
N TYR A 82 -4.91 -6.76 -1.04
CA TYR A 82 -6.31 -6.47 -1.28
C TYR A 82 -7.18 -7.27 -0.32
N SER A 83 -7.96 -6.60 0.52
CA SER A 83 -8.81 -7.24 1.52
C SER A 83 -9.94 -6.32 1.95
N GLU A 84 -10.86 -6.86 2.73
CA GLU A 84 -11.86 -6.09 3.44
C GLU A 84 -11.25 -5.36 4.64
N VAL A 85 -11.81 -4.19 4.95
CA VAL A 85 -11.46 -3.40 6.12
C VAL A 85 -12.45 -3.74 7.25
N GLU A 86 -11.94 -4.22 8.38
CA GLU A 86 -12.72 -4.31 9.62
C GLU A 86 -12.98 -2.89 10.14
N ARG A 87 -14.15 -2.35 9.83
CA ARG A 87 -14.51 -0.99 10.24
C ARG A 87 -14.84 -0.90 11.72
N PHE A 88 -14.35 0.14 12.37
CA PHE A 88 -14.85 0.50 13.69
C PHE A 88 -16.19 1.23 13.56
N ILE A 89 -17.14 0.87 14.44
CA ILE A 89 -18.42 1.59 14.51
C ILE A 89 -18.14 2.96 15.10
N PHE A 90 -18.23 3.98 14.26
CA PHE A 90 -17.95 5.36 14.67
C PHE A 90 -19.06 5.89 15.58
N ASN A 91 -18.66 6.42 16.72
CA ASN A 91 -19.53 7.18 17.64
C ASN A 91 -18.78 8.44 18.08
N ILE A 92 -19.26 9.60 17.65
CA ILE A 92 -18.62 10.91 17.90
C ILE A 92 -18.41 11.20 19.39
N ASN A 93 -19.27 10.65 20.24
CA ASN A 93 -19.22 10.85 21.70
C ASN A 93 -18.30 9.87 22.43
N ASN A 94 -17.74 8.87 21.71
CA ASN A 94 -16.89 7.87 22.34
C ASN A 94 -15.40 8.15 22.05
N PRO A 95 -14.59 8.53 23.08
CA PRO A 95 -13.19 8.89 22.91
C PRO A 95 -12.33 7.81 22.24
N LYS A 96 -12.69 6.52 22.38
CA LYS A 96 -11.91 5.40 21.80
C LYS A 96 -11.87 5.41 20.27
N TYR A 97 -12.78 6.13 19.60
CA TYR A 97 -12.79 6.25 18.13
C TYR A 97 -11.88 7.35 17.61
N TYR A 98 -11.19 8.03 18.50
CA TYR A 98 -10.19 9.01 18.13
C TYR A 98 -8.80 8.49 18.50
N ALA A 99 -7.85 8.75 17.63
CA ALA A 99 -6.43 8.60 17.93
C ALA A 99 -5.81 9.98 18.11
N THR A 100 -4.97 10.12 19.12
CA THR A 100 -4.15 11.31 19.33
C THR A 100 -2.71 10.96 18.97
N PHE A 101 -2.22 11.50 17.87
CA PHE A 101 -0.86 11.28 17.40
C PHE A 101 0.06 12.35 17.94
N LEU A 102 1.14 11.93 18.55
CA LEU A 102 2.27 12.82 18.83
C LEU A 102 2.92 13.24 17.49
N THR A 103 3.37 14.49 17.43
CA THR A 103 4.11 15.00 16.27
C THR A 103 5.61 15.09 16.57
N ASN A 104 6.41 15.24 15.52
CA ASN A 104 7.86 15.49 15.64
C ASN A 104 8.24 16.78 16.39
N LYS A 105 7.25 17.66 16.66
CA LYS A 105 7.42 18.92 17.44
C LYS A 105 6.79 18.85 18.85
N GLY A 106 6.43 17.64 19.32
CA GLY A 106 5.84 17.44 20.64
C GLY A 106 4.39 17.91 20.80
N THR A 107 3.72 18.29 19.70
CA THR A 107 2.29 18.62 19.70
C THR A 107 1.44 17.41 19.36
N ASN A 108 0.14 17.52 19.55
CA ASN A 108 -0.81 16.45 19.27
C ASN A 108 -1.70 16.78 18.07
N LYS A 109 -1.97 15.77 17.24
CA LYS A 109 -2.99 15.83 16.17
C LYS A 109 -4.02 14.72 16.35
N ARG A 110 -5.29 15.06 16.19
CA ARG A 110 -6.41 14.14 16.37
C ARG A 110 -6.90 13.60 15.04
N TYR A 111 -7.11 12.28 14.98
CA TYR A 111 -7.66 11.56 13.85
C TYR A 111 -8.80 10.65 14.28
N ILE A 112 -9.67 10.29 13.35
CA ILE A 112 -10.68 9.24 13.54
C ILE A 112 -10.01 7.90 13.30
N ARG A 113 -10.19 6.93 14.20
CA ARG A 113 -9.83 5.52 13.97
C ARG A 113 -10.89 4.91 13.05
N TYR A 114 -10.52 4.64 11.81
CA TYR A 114 -11.45 4.19 10.78
C TYR A 114 -11.71 2.68 10.85
N GLY A 115 -10.65 1.89 10.99
CA GLY A 115 -10.72 0.44 10.99
C GLY A 115 -9.37 -0.23 11.03
N ARG A 116 -9.36 -1.53 10.77
CA ARG A 116 -8.16 -2.37 10.66
C ARG A 116 -8.12 -3.07 9.33
N PHE A 117 -6.91 -3.23 8.82
CA PHE A 117 -6.61 -4.03 7.65
C PHE A 117 -5.69 -5.17 8.04
N TYR A 118 -6.02 -6.37 7.61
CA TYR A 118 -5.25 -7.58 7.85
C TYR A 118 -4.58 -8.02 6.56
N PHE A 119 -3.31 -8.36 6.63
CA PHE A 119 -2.57 -8.89 5.49
C PHE A 119 -1.60 -9.99 5.93
N THR A 120 -1.20 -10.84 4.99
CA THR A 120 -0.23 -11.90 5.24
C THR A 120 1.00 -11.65 4.39
N MET A 121 2.18 -11.68 5.01
CA MET A 121 3.46 -11.58 4.33
C MET A 121 4.40 -12.63 4.91
N ASP A 122 5.08 -13.38 4.05
CA ASP A 122 5.98 -14.48 4.43
C ASP A 122 5.34 -15.49 5.40
N GLY A 123 4.05 -15.81 5.16
CA GLY A 123 3.27 -16.74 5.97
C GLY A 123 2.83 -16.21 7.33
N LYS A 124 3.23 -15.01 7.72
CA LYS A 124 2.85 -14.37 8.99
C LYS A 124 1.75 -13.33 8.77
N LYS A 125 0.76 -13.31 9.66
CA LYS A 125 -0.32 -12.33 9.65
C LYS A 125 0.10 -11.04 10.35
N TYR A 126 -0.24 -9.93 9.74
CA TYR A 126 -0.02 -8.58 10.25
C TYR A 126 -1.33 -7.80 10.26
N THR A 127 -1.36 -6.79 11.10
CA THR A 127 -2.49 -5.87 11.23
C THR A 127 -1.96 -4.44 11.13
N ILE A 128 -2.70 -3.59 10.45
CA ILE A 128 -2.43 -2.14 10.42
C ILE A 128 -3.73 -1.38 10.65
N GLU A 129 -3.70 -0.37 11.50
CA GLU A 129 -4.85 0.50 11.73
C GLU A 129 -4.89 1.62 10.69
N ILE A 130 -6.10 1.93 10.28
CA ILE A 130 -6.42 2.94 9.29
C ILE A 130 -7.06 4.12 10.00
N TYR A 131 -6.65 5.29 9.62
CA TYR A 131 -7.13 6.54 10.20
C TYR A 131 -7.73 7.44 9.14
N LYS A 132 -8.50 8.42 9.57
CA LYS A 132 -9.10 9.42 8.71
C LYS A 132 -8.97 10.79 9.37
N SER A 133 -8.61 11.80 8.60
CA SER A 133 -8.73 13.18 9.07
C SER A 133 -10.21 13.54 9.27
N ILE A 134 -10.49 14.41 10.23
CA ILE A 134 -11.84 14.95 10.42
C ILE A 134 -12.29 15.77 9.20
N LEU A 135 -11.33 16.30 8.43
CA LEU A 135 -11.56 17.22 7.31
C LEU A 135 -11.35 16.59 5.92
N SER A 136 -11.11 15.28 5.83
CA SER A 136 -10.83 14.61 4.55
C SER A 136 -11.45 13.23 4.50
N ASP A 137 -11.85 12.80 3.32
CA ASP A 137 -12.32 11.43 3.06
C ASP A 137 -11.19 10.45 2.77
N THR A 138 -9.98 10.95 2.55
CA THR A 138 -8.78 10.14 2.34
C THR A 138 -8.45 9.35 3.59
N LEU A 139 -8.21 8.06 3.44
CA LEU A 139 -7.68 7.21 4.48
C LEU A 139 -6.19 7.43 4.63
N PHE A 140 -5.74 7.50 5.86
CA PHE A 140 -4.37 7.79 6.24
C PHE A 140 -3.78 6.63 7.04
N ILE A 141 -2.65 6.11 6.60
CA ILE A 141 -2.00 4.94 7.19
C ILE A 141 -0.53 5.29 7.48
N PRO A 142 -0.26 5.93 8.63
CA PRO A 142 1.11 6.15 9.08
C PRO A 142 1.67 4.86 9.66
N PHE A 143 2.90 4.47 9.30
CA PHE A 143 3.51 3.24 9.79
C PHE A 143 5.02 3.36 9.97
N LYS A 144 5.56 2.47 10.79
CA LYS A 144 6.99 2.18 10.91
C LYS A 144 7.26 0.72 10.57
N ASP A 145 8.47 0.48 10.11
CA ASP A 145 8.97 -0.86 9.77
C ASP A 145 10.48 -0.97 10.04
N LYS A 146 11.07 -2.16 9.85
CA LYS A 146 12.49 -2.40 10.13
C LYS A 146 13.48 -1.70 9.20
N THR A 147 13.03 -1.04 8.14
CA THR A 147 13.89 -0.23 7.26
C THR A 147 14.12 1.18 7.79
N ASN A 148 13.30 1.66 8.74
CA ASN A 148 13.39 3.02 9.26
C ASN A 148 14.72 3.29 9.97
N GLY A 149 15.29 4.46 9.69
CA GLY A 149 16.60 4.88 10.21
C GLY A 149 17.79 4.22 9.52
N LYS A 150 17.53 3.35 8.52
CA LYS A 150 18.54 2.70 7.66
C LYS A 150 18.35 3.10 6.21
N GLU A 151 17.38 2.50 5.56
CA GLU A 151 17.08 2.70 4.14
C GLU A 151 15.93 3.68 3.91
N THR A 152 15.05 3.86 4.91
CA THR A 152 13.91 4.76 4.87
C THR A 152 13.91 5.72 6.05
N TYR A 153 13.11 6.78 5.96
CA TYR A 153 13.06 7.84 6.96
C TYR A 153 12.79 7.31 8.38
N GLU A 154 13.58 7.72 9.34
CA GLU A 154 13.52 7.24 10.73
C GLU A 154 12.19 7.53 11.43
N GLY A 155 11.53 8.62 11.06
CA GLY A 155 10.22 9.02 11.57
C GLY A 155 9.05 8.15 11.13
N GLY A 156 9.28 7.22 10.20
CA GLY A 156 8.25 6.40 9.56
C GLY A 156 7.74 6.99 8.25
N ARG A 157 6.84 6.26 7.58
CA ARG A 157 6.27 6.61 6.29
C ARG A 157 4.75 6.60 6.35
N TYR A 158 4.11 7.14 5.32
CA TYR A 158 2.67 7.25 5.20
C TYR A 158 2.19 6.58 3.92
N ILE A 159 0.96 6.10 3.94
CA ILE A 159 0.20 5.69 2.76
C ILE A 159 -1.15 6.40 2.85
N ASP A 160 -1.57 7.01 1.74
CA ASP A 160 -2.93 7.46 1.54
C ASP A 160 -3.67 6.43 0.69
N SER A 161 -4.93 6.16 1.02
CA SER A 161 -5.75 5.17 0.34
C SER A 161 -7.22 5.61 0.32
N GLU A 162 -8.06 4.82 -0.32
CA GLU A 162 -9.51 5.00 -0.39
C GLU A 162 -10.25 3.68 -0.14
N ILE A 163 -11.53 3.78 0.23
CA ILE A 163 -12.39 2.62 0.35
C ILE A 163 -13.05 2.33 -0.99
N LEU A 164 -12.91 1.09 -1.41
CA LEU A 164 -13.58 0.52 -2.57
C LEU A 164 -14.96 -0.05 -2.19
N PRO A 165 -15.84 -0.33 -3.17
CA PRO A 165 -17.12 -0.97 -2.94
C PRO A 165 -16.97 -2.26 -2.11
N GLY A 166 -17.93 -2.50 -1.19
CA GLY A 166 -17.90 -3.65 -0.27
C GLY A 166 -16.88 -3.49 0.87
N TYR A 167 -16.51 -2.25 1.21
CA TYR A 167 -15.54 -1.94 2.26
C TYR A 167 -14.16 -2.57 2.05
N LYS A 168 -13.79 -2.79 0.80
CA LYS A 168 -12.48 -3.30 0.41
C LYS A 168 -11.47 -2.16 0.28
N MET A 169 -10.20 -2.49 0.39
CA MET A 169 -9.10 -1.54 0.23
C MET A 169 -7.91 -2.24 -0.43
N ILE A 170 -7.14 -1.46 -1.18
CA ILE A 170 -5.80 -1.86 -1.60
C ILE A 170 -4.80 -1.16 -0.67
N LEU A 171 -4.04 -1.95 0.06
CA LEU A 171 -2.87 -1.49 0.81
C LEU A 171 -1.64 -1.74 -0.06
N ASP A 172 -1.13 -0.69 -0.69
CA ASP A 172 0.04 -0.76 -1.58
C ASP A 172 1.22 -0.02 -0.95
N PHE A 173 2.17 -0.75 -0.39
CA PHE A 173 3.38 -0.17 0.18
C PHE A 173 4.32 0.44 -0.87
N ASN A 174 4.14 0.14 -2.18
CA ASN A 174 4.87 0.85 -3.24
C ASN A 174 4.49 2.34 -3.32
N MET A 175 3.34 2.71 -2.76
CA MET A 175 2.87 4.09 -2.61
C MET A 175 3.31 4.76 -1.30
N ALA A 176 4.09 4.06 -0.46
CA ALA A 176 4.56 4.63 0.80
C ALA A 176 5.49 5.83 0.54
N TYR A 177 5.28 6.92 1.29
CA TYR A 177 6.01 8.18 1.13
C TYR A 177 6.49 8.74 2.46
N ASN A 178 7.54 9.54 2.42
CA ASN A 178 8.06 10.24 3.58
C ASN A 178 7.19 11.45 3.92
N PRO A 179 6.97 11.75 5.20
CA PRO A 179 6.33 12.99 5.64
C PRO A 179 7.20 14.20 5.27
N SER A 180 6.57 15.39 5.14
CA SER A 180 7.27 16.62 4.74
C SER A 180 8.44 17.00 5.66
N CYS A 181 8.41 16.57 6.93
CA CYS A 181 9.51 16.81 7.86
C CYS A 181 10.77 15.99 7.57
N ALA A 182 10.69 15.00 6.69
CA ALA A 182 11.87 14.27 6.20
C ALA A 182 12.73 15.13 5.23
N TYR A 183 12.15 16.18 4.67
CA TYR A 183 12.80 17.07 3.71
C TYR A 183 13.09 18.45 4.30
N ASN A 184 12.28 18.87 5.29
CA ASN A 184 12.42 20.18 5.91
C ASN A 184 11.85 20.12 7.34
N ASP A 185 12.69 20.41 8.30
CA ASP A 185 12.39 20.35 9.72
C ASP A 185 11.32 21.33 10.21
N LYS A 186 10.97 22.35 9.41
CA LYS A 186 9.87 23.29 9.71
C LYS A 186 8.50 22.64 9.70
N PHE A 187 8.34 21.49 9.03
CA PHE A 187 7.04 20.81 8.95
C PHE A 187 6.72 20.02 10.23
N ILE A 188 5.44 20.05 10.59
CA ILE A 188 4.88 19.31 11.73
C ILE A 188 4.20 18.05 11.20
N CYS A 189 4.79 16.89 11.48
CA CYS A 189 4.31 15.59 11.00
C CYS A 189 3.96 14.69 12.17
N VAL A 190 2.94 13.86 12.01
CA VAL A 190 2.55 12.88 13.03
C VAL A 190 3.55 11.71 13.06
N LEU A 191 3.79 11.19 14.25
CA LEU A 191 4.54 9.95 14.41
C LEU A 191 3.59 8.76 14.30
N PRO A 192 3.94 7.70 13.58
CA PRO A 192 3.13 6.50 13.51
C PRO A 192 2.83 5.93 14.89
N PRO A 193 1.59 5.51 15.17
CA PRO A 193 1.21 4.95 16.45
C PRO A 193 1.78 3.54 16.62
N LYS A 194 1.79 3.05 17.86
CA LYS A 194 2.33 1.73 18.21
C LYS A 194 1.64 0.58 17.47
N GLU A 195 0.36 0.74 17.17
CA GLU A 195 -0.46 -0.24 16.42
C GLU A 195 0.03 -0.44 14.99
N ASN A 196 0.76 0.54 14.43
CA ASN A 196 1.30 0.53 13.08
C ASN A 196 2.82 0.40 13.02
N ILE A 197 3.42 -0.20 14.04
CA ILE A 197 4.84 -0.58 14.02
C ILE A 197 4.92 -2.02 13.53
N LEU A 198 5.39 -2.21 12.29
CA LEU A 198 5.51 -3.52 11.66
C LEU A 198 6.88 -4.13 11.98
N ASP A 199 6.89 -5.34 12.55
CA ASP A 199 8.11 -6.09 12.88
C ASP A 199 8.71 -6.83 11.67
N ILE A 200 8.67 -6.19 10.49
CA ILE A 200 9.23 -6.67 9.21
C ILE A 200 9.85 -5.52 8.44
N PRO A 201 10.82 -5.76 7.54
CA PRO A 201 11.28 -4.76 6.60
C PRO A 201 10.29 -4.60 5.43
N ILE A 202 9.83 -3.39 5.16
CA ILE A 202 9.01 -3.08 3.99
C ILE A 202 9.90 -2.40 2.94
N GLN A 203 10.49 -3.21 2.07
CA GLN A 203 11.37 -2.75 0.99
C GLN A 203 10.58 -2.32 -0.24
N ALA A 204 9.62 -1.42 -0.04
CA ALA A 204 8.79 -0.80 -1.07
C ALA A 204 8.57 0.68 -0.74
N GLY A 205 8.15 1.48 -1.72
CA GLY A 205 7.89 2.91 -1.55
C GLY A 205 9.16 3.76 -1.51
N GLU A 206 9.04 4.93 -0.91
CA GLU A 206 10.09 5.96 -0.87
C GLU A 206 11.20 5.61 0.13
N LYS A 207 12.43 5.86 -0.28
CA LYS A 207 13.66 5.71 0.52
C LYS A 207 14.02 7.03 1.22
N ASN A 208 15.11 7.02 2.01
CA ASN A 208 15.63 8.23 2.62
C ASN A 208 15.88 9.32 1.58
N PHE A 209 15.44 10.53 1.90
CA PHE A 209 15.84 11.71 1.16
C PHE A 209 17.29 12.05 1.52
N GLN A 210 18.10 12.26 0.49
CA GLN A 210 19.45 12.80 0.63
C GLN A 210 19.44 14.16 -0.06
N SER A 211 19.67 15.23 0.70
CA SER A 211 19.95 16.55 0.12
C SER A 211 21.20 16.44 -0.75
N TYR A 212 21.14 16.95 -1.95
CA TYR A 212 22.27 17.03 -2.87
C TYR A 212 23.07 18.31 -2.61
#